data_b17ac6273ff4bc9c58ba442500367a04
#
_entry.id   b17ac6273ff4bc9c58ba442500367a04
#
_cell.length_a   1.000
_cell.length_b   1.000
_cell.length_c   1.000
_cell.angle_alpha   90.00
_cell.angle_beta   90.00
_cell.angle_gamma   90.00
#
_symmetry.space_group_name_H-M   'P 1'
#
loop_
_entity.id
_entity.type
_entity.pdbx_description
1 polymer ?
#
loop_
_entity_poly.entity_id
_entity_poly.type
_entity_poly.pdbx_seq_one_letter_code
_entity_poly.pdbx_strand_id
1 'polypeptide(L)'
;MNLLLIGVLLVLIAMAYQIGLTKSRTLAGKGNNSAKLHSRPGYYGALVALWCGIPAFLILLVWNIVEPSILTHVVLNNVPATVAASLDPATTGVLVDRVQSIASGFGVSDIPAAYEVAAAEQLAKFQSIATFAKMALVVCAALIGLVLAKKRISEQFRARNQVEKIMNISLALCSGVAILTTIGIVMSMFSEALRFFNFVNPFDFFFGTEWNPGFSTSGNAEGSYGLLPLLWGTLMVSGIALLVAVPVGLMIAIYLAEYASSGFRSWAKPAIEVLAGIPTIVYGVFALMIIGPFAKQAGAYIGLDINATSALTAGFVMGIMIIPFVSSLSDDIITQVPRSLRDGSLGLGATKSETIRHVVLPAALPGIIGAFLLAASRAIGETMIVVLAAGNSPLLHINPLEAVSTVTITIVNQLTGDTDFASPQALVAFALGLTLFVITLGLNIVALYIVRKYREQYD
;
A
#
# COMPACT_ATOMS: atom_id res chain seq x y z
N MET A 1 -5.52 26.62 -5.35
CA MET A 1 -4.69 27.57 -4.58
C MET A 1 -3.61 26.92 -3.73
N ASN A 2 -3.87 25.80 -3.06
CA ASN A 2 -2.86 25.05 -2.30
C ASN A 2 -1.63 24.62 -3.13
N LEU A 3 -1.82 24.29 -4.40
CA LEU A 3 -0.75 23.88 -5.32
C LEU A 3 0.24 25.02 -5.62
N LEU A 4 -0.26 26.25 -5.73
CA LEU A 4 0.56 27.45 -5.93
C LEU A 4 1.39 27.76 -4.67
N LEU A 5 0.79 27.62 -3.48
CA LEU A 5 1.48 27.81 -2.20
C LEU A 5 2.60 26.79 -1.98
N ILE A 6 2.34 25.52 -2.34
CA ILE A 6 3.36 24.46 -2.31
C ILE A 6 4.50 24.81 -3.29
N GLY A 7 4.17 25.29 -4.50
CA GLY A 7 5.17 25.74 -5.47
C GLY A 7 6.05 26.85 -4.95
N VAL A 8 5.45 27.88 -4.33
CA VAL A 8 6.18 28.99 -3.71
C VAL A 8 7.08 28.48 -2.58
N LEU A 9 6.58 27.59 -1.74
CA LEU A 9 7.36 27.02 -0.64
C LEU A 9 8.56 26.21 -1.15
N LEU A 10 8.39 25.41 -2.20
CA LEU A 10 9.48 24.66 -2.82
C LEU A 10 10.55 25.59 -3.40
N VAL A 11 10.15 26.67 -4.05
CA VAL A 11 11.10 27.69 -4.55
C VAL A 11 11.85 28.36 -3.40
N LEU A 12 11.16 28.71 -2.31
CA LEU A 12 11.79 29.28 -1.12
C LEU A 12 12.79 28.31 -0.48
N ILE A 13 12.46 27.02 -0.38
CA ILE A 13 13.35 25.97 0.14
C ILE A 13 14.59 25.83 -0.76
N ALA A 14 14.41 25.81 -2.09
CA ALA A 14 15.52 25.74 -3.04
C ALA A 14 16.44 26.97 -2.94
N MET A 15 15.86 28.16 -2.83
CA MET A 15 16.61 29.40 -2.60
C MET A 15 17.34 29.37 -1.25
N ALA A 16 16.70 28.89 -0.20
CA ALA A 16 17.28 28.71 1.13
C ALA A 16 18.51 27.79 1.09
N TYR A 17 18.39 26.66 0.36
CA TYR A 17 19.51 25.75 0.13
C TYR A 17 20.69 26.46 -0.54
N GLN A 18 20.44 27.20 -1.62
CA GLN A 18 21.49 27.93 -2.35
C GLN A 18 22.14 29.02 -1.49
N ILE A 19 21.35 29.76 -0.69
CA ILE A 19 21.87 30.78 0.23
C ILE A 19 22.79 30.12 1.28
N GLY A 20 22.41 28.99 1.84
CA GLY A 20 23.23 28.24 2.79
C GLY A 20 24.53 27.72 2.18
N LEU A 21 24.44 27.20 0.96
CA LEU A 21 25.58 26.69 0.19
C LEU A 21 26.58 27.82 -0.15
N THR A 22 26.11 28.95 -0.65
CA THR A 22 26.94 30.08 -1.04
C THR A 22 27.62 30.72 0.19
N LYS A 23 26.89 30.93 1.29
CA LYS A 23 27.47 31.43 2.54
C LYS A 23 28.56 30.51 3.09
N SER A 24 28.36 29.20 3.07
CA SER A 24 29.37 28.26 3.53
C SER A 24 30.62 28.23 2.64
N ARG A 25 30.46 28.37 1.32
CA ARG A 25 31.59 28.47 0.37
C ARG A 25 32.37 29.77 0.55
N THR A 26 31.70 30.91 0.81
CA THR A 26 32.38 32.19 1.05
C THR A 26 33.16 32.17 2.37
N LEU A 27 32.71 31.44 3.39
CA LEU A 27 33.44 31.26 4.63
C LEU A 27 34.69 30.37 4.43
N ALA A 28 34.59 29.33 3.60
CA ALA A 28 35.70 28.46 3.26
C ALA A 28 36.81 29.17 2.43
N GLY A 29 36.45 30.17 1.61
CA GLY A 29 37.37 30.84 0.69
C GLY A 29 38.03 32.11 1.24
N LYS A 30 37.68 32.62 2.43
CA LYS A 30 38.17 33.90 3.01
C LYS A 30 39.40 33.79 3.93
N GLY A 31 39.88 32.60 4.25
CA GLY A 31 41.01 32.42 5.15
C GLY A 31 42.33 32.24 4.42
N ASN A 32 43.37 32.99 4.76
CA ASN A 32 44.78 32.84 4.30
C ASN A 32 45.41 31.54 4.81
N ASN A 33 44.80 30.84 5.71
CA ASN A 33 44.94 29.42 6.06
C ASN A 33 43.57 28.82 5.86
N SER A 34 43.38 27.90 4.90
CA SER A 34 42.14 27.21 4.58
C SER A 34 41.44 26.71 5.87
N ALA A 35 40.62 27.54 6.47
CA ALA A 35 39.80 27.18 7.62
C ALA A 35 38.89 26.04 7.17
N LYS A 36 39.24 24.82 7.56
CA LYS A 36 38.44 23.62 7.21
C LYS A 36 37.11 23.72 7.92
N LEU A 37 36.04 24.02 7.17
CA LEU A 37 34.69 23.91 7.68
C LEU A 37 34.49 22.52 8.32
N HIS A 38 33.88 22.48 9.49
CA HIS A 38 33.60 21.22 10.19
C HIS A 38 32.78 20.24 9.33
N SER A 39 31.89 20.74 8.46
CA SER A 39 30.99 19.95 7.61
C SER A 39 31.12 20.37 6.13
N ARG A 40 30.79 19.46 5.20
CA ARG A 40 30.75 19.79 3.76
C ARG A 40 29.72 20.89 3.48
N PRO A 41 29.95 21.79 2.51
CA PRO A 41 29.07 22.91 2.18
C PRO A 41 27.61 22.52 1.93
N GLY A 42 27.34 21.33 1.37
CA GLY A 42 26.00 20.79 1.14
C GLY A 42 25.16 20.66 2.42
N TYR A 43 25.78 20.30 3.55
CA TYR A 43 25.07 20.19 4.83
C TYR A 43 24.61 21.55 5.37
N TYR A 44 25.34 22.62 5.13
CA TYR A 44 24.89 23.97 5.49
C TYR A 44 23.72 24.42 4.62
N GLY A 45 23.73 24.08 3.31
CA GLY A 45 22.59 24.29 2.43
C GLY A 45 21.34 23.53 2.90
N ALA A 46 21.51 22.22 3.17
CA ALA A 46 20.43 21.36 3.69
C ALA A 46 19.87 21.88 5.02
N LEU A 47 20.73 22.35 5.94
CA LEU A 47 20.27 22.92 7.21
C LEU A 47 19.38 24.13 7.01
N VAL A 48 19.78 25.08 6.15
CA VAL A 48 18.98 26.30 5.90
C VAL A 48 17.66 25.95 5.22
N ALA A 49 17.68 24.99 4.29
CA ALA A 49 16.49 24.47 3.65
C ALA A 49 15.51 23.82 4.64
N LEU A 50 16.00 22.99 5.56
CA LEU A 50 15.20 22.35 6.61
C LEU A 50 14.61 23.38 7.60
N TRP A 51 15.39 24.35 8.04
CA TRP A 51 14.90 25.41 8.93
C TRP A 51 13.91 26.35 8.25
N CYS A 52 13.98 26.53 6.94
CA CYS A 52 12.99 27.24 6.14
C CYS A 52 11.72 26.39 5.94
N GLY A 53 11.90 25.12 5.57
CA GLY A 53 10.79 24.26 5.14
C GLY A 53 9.96 23.68 6.28
N ILE A 54 10.59 23.16 7.35
CA ILE A 54 9.88 22.45 8.43
C ILE A 54 8.85 23.33 9.14
N PRO A 55 9.18 24.54 9.64
CA PRO A 55 8.18 25.39 10.29
C PRO A 55 7.03 25.79 9.38
N ALA A 56 7.34 26.10 8.12
CA ALA A 56 6.34 26.45 7.12
C ALA A 56 5.40 25.28 6.81
N PHE A 57 5.96 24.07 6.67
CA PHE A 57 5.18 22.86 6.45
C PHE A 57 4.31 22.50 7.66
N LEU A 58 4.82 22.63 8.88
CA LEU A 58 4.05 22.39 10.11
C LEU A 58 2.87 23.34 10.23
N ILE A 59 3.05 24.64 9.93
CA ILE A 59 1.96 25.61 9.92
C ILE A 59 0.91 25.22 8.87
N LEU A 60 1.33 24.83 7.67
CA LEU A 60 0.43 24.40 6.62
C LEU A 60 -0.36 23.14 7.02
N LEU A 61 0.30 22.19 7.67
CA LEU A 61 -0.33 20.97 8.16
C LEU A 61 -1.37 21.26 9.24
N VAL A 62 -1.00 22.05 10.27
CA VAL A 62 -1.93 22.44 11.35
C VAL A 62 -3.11 23.22 10.78
N TRP A 63 -2.85 24.14 9.83
CA TRP A 63 -3.91 24.90 9.18
C TRP A 63 -4.91 23.99 8.47
N ASN A 64 -4.44 23.02 7.67
CA ASN A 64 -5.33 22.09 6.95
C ASN A 64 -6.16 21.19 7.89
N ILE A 65 -5.66 20.87 9.08
CA ILE A 65 -6.42 20.12 10.10
C ILE A 65 -7.50 20.98 10.76
N VAL A 66 -7.19 22.25 11.02
CA VAL A 66 -8.07 23.17 11.77
C VAL A 66 -9.10 23.86 10.86
N GLU A 67 -8.74 24.11 9.60
CA GLU A 67 -9.57 24.85 8.62
C GLU A 67 -11.00 24.26 8.48
N PRO A 68 -11.22 22.92 8.33
CA PRO A 68 -12.57 22.36 8.19
C PRO A 68 -13.45 22.63 9.41
N SER A 69 -12.91 22.53 10.63
CA SER A 69 -13.67 22.81 11.86
C SER A 69 -14.08 24.28 11.95
N ILE A 70 -13.20 25.18 11.56
CA ILE A 70 -13.51 26.62 11.54
C ILE A 70 -14.59 26.92 10.48
N LEU A 71 -14.49 26.33 9.28
CA LEU A 71 -15.48 26.50 8.22
C LEU A 71 -16.88 26.05 8.68
N THR A 72 -16.96 24.88 9.34
CA THR A 72 -18.21 24.37 9.91
C THR A 72 -18.80 25.37 10.93
N HIS A 73 -17.99 25.91 11.83
CA HIS A 73 -18.44 26.93 12.79
C HIS A 73 -18.90 28.22 12.12
N VAL A 74 -18.23 28.69 11.08
CA VAL A 74 -18.61 29.88 10.32
C VAL A 74 -19.97 29.66 9.62
N VAL A 75 -20.21 28.48 9.06
CA VAL A 75 -21.49 28.15 8.43
C VAL A 75 -22.60 28.08 9.48
N LEU A 76 -22.41 27.35 10.58
CA LEU A 76 -23.42 27.16 11.62
C LEU A 76 -23.83 28.46 12.31
N ASN A 77 -22.91 29.40 12.50
CA ASN A 77 -23.21 30.70 13.09
C ASN A 77 -24.12 31.57 12.22
N ASN A 78 -24.26 31.27 10.93
CA ASN A 78 -25.11 32.00 9.99
C ASN A 78 -26.41 31.27 9.65
N VAL A 79 -26.65 30.10 10.26
CA VAL A 79 -27.88 29.34 10.12
C VAL A 79 -28.84 29.74 11.24
N PRO A 80 -30.17 29.93 10.95
CA PRO A 80 -31.19 30.22 11.98
C PRO A 80 -31.19 29.14 13.08
N ALA A 81 -31.33 29.54 14.33
CA ALA A 81 -31.30 28.65 15.50
C ALA A 81 -32.36 27.49 15.39
N THR A 82 -33.46 27.74 14.72
CA THR A 82 -34.50 26.74 14.47
C THR A 82 -34.03 25.61 13.56
N VAL A 83 -33.21 25.91 12.56
CA VAL A 83 -32.61 24.91 11.63
C VAL A 83 -31.42 24.24 12.29
N ALA A 84 -30.58 25.01 12.97
CA ALA A 84 -29.39 24.46 13.66
C ALA A 84 -29.74 23.44 14.75
N ALA A 85 -30.90 23.61 15.45
CA ALA A 85 -31.35 22.68 16.47
C ALA A 85 -31.89 21.34 15.91
N SER A 86 -32.18 21.27 14.61
CA SER A 86 -32.71 20.06 13.94
C SER A 86 -31.59 19.29 13.17
N LEU A 87 -30.34 19.76 13.21
CA LEU A 87 -29.24 19.17 12.44
C LEU A 87 -28.53 18.08 13.24
N ASP A 88 -28.55 16.86 12.72
CA ASP A 88 -27.65 15.77 13.13
C ASP A 88 -26.26 15.96 12.53
N PRO A 89 -25.19 15.30 13.07
CA PRO A 89 -23.85 15.40 12.53
C PRO A 89 -23.74 15.10 11.01
N ALA A 90 -24.54 14.15 10.52
CA ALA A 90 -24.58 13.80 9.09
C ALA A 90 -25.21 14.92 8.24
N THR A 91 -26.34 15.47 8.66
CA THR A 91 -27.04 16.56 7.97
C THR A 91 -26.26 17.87 8.04
N THR A 92 -25.50 18.08 9.11
CA THR A 92 -24.58 19.23 9.23
C THR A 92 -23.49 19.18 8.14
N GLY A 93 -22.91 18.00 7.87
CA GLY A 93 -21.93 17.83 6.79
C GLY A 93 -22.51 18.19 5.42
N VAL A 94 -23.69 17.68 5.11
CA VAL A 94 -24.40 17.96 3.85
C VAL A 94 -24.70 19.46 3.69
N LEU A 95 -25.12 20.14 4.77
CA LEU A 95 -25.37 21.58 4.74
C LEU A 95 -24.09 22.36 4.47
N VAL A 96 -22.98 22.01 5.13
CA VAL A 96 -21.67 22.67 4.94
C VAL A 96 -21.18 22.51 3.51
N ASP A 97 -21.26 21.29 2.94
CA ASP A 97 -20.87 21.03 1.56
C ASP A 97 -21.74 21.78 0.56
N ARG A 98 -23.05 21.87 0.82
CA ARG A 98 -23.99 22.64 0.00
C ARG A 98 -23.68 24.15 0.03
N VAL A 99 -23.47 24.72 1.21
CA VAL A 99 -23.06 26.12 1.36
C VAL A 99 -21.70 26.39 0.71
N GLN A 100 -20.76 25.45 0.80
CA GLN A 100 -19.46 25.56 0.15
C GLN A 100 -19.55 25.48 -1.37
N SER A 101 -20.48 24.67 -1.92
CA SER A 101 -20.75 24.62 -3.37
C SER A 101 -21.32 25.93 -3.88
N ILE A 102 -22.25 26.54 -3.14
CA ILE A 102 -22.80 27.88 -3.47
C ILE A 102 -21.69 28.94 -3.40
N ALA A 103 -20.86 28.93 -2.34
CA ALA A 103 -19.76 29.90 -2.17
C ALA A 103 -18.70 29.79 -3.28
N SER A 104 -18.49 28.59 -3.83
CA SER A 104 -17.54 28.35 -4.93
C SER A 104 -18.11 28.60 -6.34
N GLY A 105 -19.42 28.90 -6.44
CA GLY A 105 -20.10 29.17 -7.71
C GLY A 105 -20.46 27.93 -8.53
N PHE A 106 -20.35 26.72 -7.96
CA PHE A 106 -20.74 25.48 -8.67
C PHE A 106 -22.25 25.28 -8.74
N GLY A 107 -23.04 26.05 -7.97
CA GLY A 107 -24.48 25.90 -7.91
C GLY A 107 -24.94 24.65 -7.15
N VAL A 108 -26.22 24.59 -6.90
CA VAL A 108 -26.90 23.42 -6.29
C VAL A 108 -28.13 23.07 -7.13
N SER A 109 -28.55 21.81 -7.07
CA SER A 109 -29.68 21.30 -7.89
C SER A 109 -31.02 21.98 -7.60
N ASP A 110 -31.21 22.50 -6.39
CA ASP A 110 -32.44 23.15 -5.94
C ASP A 110 -32.21 24.64 -5.67
N ILE A 111 -33.29 25.41 -5.54
CA ILE A 111 -33.24 26.84 -5.21
C ILE A 111 -32.68 26.97 -3.80
N PRO A 112 -31.51 27.64 -3.61
CA PRO A 112 -30.93 27.79 -2.29
C PRO A 112 -31.78 28.66 -1.37
N ALA A 113 -31.87 28.27 -0.10
CA ALA A 113 -32.57 29.07 0.90
C ALA A 113 -31.83 30.40 1.16
N ALA A 114 -32.55 31.45 1.56
CA ALA A 114 -31.97 32.79 1.79
C ALA A 114 -30.84 32.76 2.83
N TYR A 115 -30.93 31.91 3.86
CA TYR A 115 -29.86 31.75 4.86
C TYR A 115 -28.62 31.03 4.30
N GLU A 116 -28.81 30.10 3.33
CA GLU A 116 -27.68 29.42 2.67
C GLU A 116 -26.87 30.38 1.80
N VAL A 117 -27.55 31.28 1.09
CA VAL A 117 -26.90 32.32 0.27
C VAL A 117 -26.12 33.30 1.19
N ALA A 118 -26.74 33.75 2.27
CA ALA A 118 -26.07 34.64 3.24
C ALA A 118 -24.84 33.95 3.91
N ALA A 119 -24.97 32.67 4.28
CA ALA A 119 -23.87 31.88 4.82
C ALA A 119 -22.77 31.67 3.76
N ALA A 120 -23.12 31.46 2.48
CA ALA A 120 -22.15 31.29 1.39
C ALA A 120 -21.37 32.58 1.11
N GLU A 121 -22.00 33.75 1.14
CA GLU A 121 -21.30 35.03 0.97
C GLU A 121 -20.29 35.29 2.11
N GLN A 122 -20.67 35.00 3.35
CA GLN A 122 -19.75 35.13 4.49
C GLN A 122 -18.64 34.10 4.44
N LEU A 123 -18.95 32.86 4.06
CA LEU A 123 -17.96 31.80 3.87
C LEU A 123 -16.93 32.19 2.79
N ALA A 124 -17.36 32.72 1.65
CA ALA A 124 -16.48 33.17 0.56
C ALA A 124 -15.54 34.29 1.02
N LYS A 125 -16.04 35.27 1.79
CA LYS A 125 -15.21 36.33 2.39
C LYS A 125 -14.20 35.74 3.39
N PHE A 126 -14.64 34.85 4.26
CA PHE A 126 -13.79 34.18 5.23
C PHE A 126 -12.71 33.34 4.53
N GLN A 127 -13.06 32.53 3.53
CA GLN A 127 -12.11 31.72 2.77
C GLN A 127 -11.04 32.55 2.06
N SER A 128 -11.39 33.71 1.53
CA SER A 128 -10.41 34.62 0.92
C SER A 128 -9.43 35.14 1.96
N ILE A 129 -9.91 35.66 3.10
CA ILE A 129 -9.06 36.14 4.20
C ILE A 129 -8.21 35.01 4.78
N ALA A 130 -8.79 33.83 5.03
CA ALA A 130 -8.12 32.64 5.53
C ALA A 130 -6.99 32.19 4.61
N THR A 131 -7.20 32.25 3.30
CA THR A 131 -6.19 31.90 2.32
C THR A 131 -5.01 32.88 2.30
N PHE A 132 -5.28 34.19 2.35
CA PHE A 132 -4.22 35.18 2.46
C PHE A 132 -3.46 35.06 3.78
N ALA A 133 -4.17 34.83 4.89
CA ALA A 133 -3.55 34.61 6.20
C ALA A 133 -2.66 33.37 6.22
N LYS A 134 -3.16 32.25 5.64
CA LYS A 134 -2.38 31.00 5.44
C LYS A 134 -1.09 31.27 4.68
N MET A 135 -1.20 31.94 3.51
CA MET A 135 -0.03 32.26 2.69
C MET A 135 0.97 33.15 3.47
N ALA A 136 0.49 34.21 4.12
CA ALA A 136 1.33 35.11 4.89
C ALA A 136 2.06 34.39 6.02
N LEU A 137 1.35 33.58 6.82
CA LEU A 137 1.93 32.79 7.90
C LEU A 137 3.00 31.81 7.44
N VAL A 138 2.72 31.06 6.38
CA VAL A 138 3.65 30.07 5.81
C VAL A 138 4.91 30.76 5.28
N VAL A 139 4.76 31.85 4.52
CA VAL A 139 5.90 32.59 3.96
C VAL A 139 6.69 33.28 5.08
N CYS A 140 6.05 33.91 6.06
CA CYS A 140 6.72 34.51 7.21
C CYS A 140 7.52 33.47 8.00
N ALA A 141 6.95 32.31 8.27
CA ALA A 141 7.65 31.22 8.97
C ALA A 141 8.87 30.70 8.17
N ALA A 142 8.73 30.57 6.86
CA ALA A 142 9.83 30.18 5.98
C ALA A 142 10.96 31.22 6.01
N LEU A 143 10.64 32.48 5.91
CA LEU A 143 11.62 33.59 5.96
C LEU A 143 12.30 33.70 7.33
N ILE A 144 11.54 33.58 8.41
CA ILE A 144 12.10 33.59 9.78
C ILE A 144 13.06 32.41 9.92
N GLY A 145 12.65 31.18 9.51
CA GLY A 145 13.52 30.01 9.54
C GLY A 145 14.81 30.19 8.75
N LEU A 146 14.70 30.76 7.53
CA LEU A 146 15.84 31.08 6.68
C LEU A 146 16.81 32.07 7.38
N VAL A 147 16.30 33.18 7.93
CA VAL A 147 17.12 34.21 8.60
C VAL A 147 17.82 33.62 9.82
N LEU A 148 17.09 32.87 10.65
CA LEU A 148 17.65 32.24 11.86
C LEU A 148 18.74 31.21 11.51
N ALA A 149 18.49 30.34 10.54
CA ALA A 149 19.47 29.36 10.08
C ALA A 149 20.70 30.05 9.48
N LYS A 150 20.51 31.07 8.62
CA LYS A 150 21.60 31.84 8.04
C LYS A 150 22.48 32.51 9.10
N LYS A 151 21.90 33.04 10.19
CA LYS A 151 22.67 33.64 11.30
C LYS A 151 23.52 32.61 12.05
N ARG A 152 23.06 31.35 12.17
CA ARG A 152 23.78 30.28 12.90
C ARG A 152 24.94 29.67 12.13
N ILE A 153 25.08 29.92 10.82
CA ILE A 153 26.20 29.39 10.02
C ILE A 153 27.50 30.04 10.46
N SER A 154 28.38 29.25 11.06
CA SER A 154 29.75 29.62 11.47
C SER A 154 30.72 28.47 11.10
N GLU A 155 32.05 28.74 11.14
CA GLU A 155 33.08 27.79 10.77
C GLU A 155 33.09 26.52 11.64
N GLN A 156 32.82 26.68 12.95
CA GLN A 156 32.82 25.61 13.94
C GLN A 156 31.45 24.89 14.05
N PHE A 157 30.43 25.39 13.34
CA PHE A 157 29.09 24.87 13.48
C PHE A 157 28.95 23.46 12.85
N ARG A 158 28.50 22.49 13.63
CA ARG A 158 28.35 21.08 13.24
C ARG A 158 27.06 20.85 12.43
N ALA A 159 26.99 21.45 11.23
CA ALA A 159 25.80 21.39 10.37
C ALA A 159 25.39 19.96 10.02
N ARG A 160 26.33 19.05 9.77
CA ARG A 160 26.05 17.62 9.49
C ARG A 160 25.25 16.97 10.63
N ASN A 161 25.73 17.11 11.86
CA ASN A 161 25.09 16.47 13.02
C ASN A 161 23.65 16.98 13.23
N GLN A 162 23.41 18.28 12.97
CA GLN A 162 22.06 18.85 13.08
C GLN A 162 21.13 18.33 11.98
N VAL A 163 21.61 18.26 10.74
CA VAL A 163 20.84 17.68 9.62
C VAL A 163 20.52 16.22 9.88
N GLU A 164 21.52 15.42 10.27
CA GLU A 164 21.36 13.99 10.59
C GLU A 164 20.37 13.79 11.75
N LYS A 165 20.43 14.63 12.80
CA LYS A 165 19.49 14.60 13.92
C LYS A 165 18.05 14.89 13.45
N ILE A 166 17.85 15.93 12.64
CA ILE A 166 16.53 16.28 12.10
C ILE A 166 16.01 15.13 11.21
N MET A 167 16.85 14.59 10.33
CA MET A 167 16.48 13.47 9.48
C MET A 167 16.09 12.24 10.30
N ASN A 168 16.88 11.87 11.32
CA ASN A 168 16.57 10.73 12.18
C ASN A 168 15.24 10.94 12.94
N ILE A 169 14.98 12.13 13.45
CA ILE A 169 13.69 12.45 14.10
C ILE A 169 12.55 12.36 13.08
N SER A 170 12.72 12.92 11.87
CA SER A 170 11.69 12.84 10.81
C SER A 170 11.41 11.41 10.41
N LEU A 171 12.44 10.59 10.23
CA LEU A 171 12.29 9.15 9.91
C LEU A 171 11.59 8.39 11.04
N ALA A 172 11.96 8.67 12.31
CA ALA A 172 11.30 8.08 13.47
C ALA A 172 9.82 8.49 13.56
N LEU A 173 9.49 9.75 13.30
CA LEU A 173 8.10 10.23 13.26
C LEU A 173 7.32 9.58 12.12
N CYS A 174 7.87 9.50 10.90
CA CYS A 174 7.23 8.82 9.77
C CYS A 174 6.99 7.33 10.07
N SER A 175 7.98 6.66 10.67
CA SER A 175 7.84 5.26 11.11
C SER A 175 6.75 5.12 12.18
N GLY A 176 6.71 6.04 13.16
CA GLY A 176 5.67 6.09 14.19
C GLY A 176 4.27 6.26 13.58
N VAL A 177 4.10 7.20 12.64
CA VAL A 177 2.83 7.39 11.93
C VAL A 177 2.42 6.13 11.18
N ALA A 178 3.34 5.50 10.44
CA ALA A 178 3.06 4.27 9.71
C ALA A 178 2.59 3.14 10.65
N ILE A 179 3.25 2.97 11.81
CA ILE A 179 2.86 1.97 12.81
C ILE A 179 1.48 2.29 13.39
N LEU A 180 1.24 3.55 13.78
CA LEU A 180 -0.06 3.97 14.32
C LEU A 180 -1.20 3.80 13.32
N THR A 181 -0.95 4.12 12.04
CA THR A 181 -1.92 3.92 10.96
C THR A 181 -2.25 2.43 10.80
N THR A 182 -1.24 1.56 10.80
CA THR A 182 -1.44 0.11 10.70
C THR A 182 -2.24 -0.42 11.89
N ILE A 183 -1.91 0.02 13.11
CA ILE A 183 -2.68 -0.35 14.32
C ILE A 183 -4.13 0.16 14.19
N GLY A 184 -4.33 1.40 13.73
CA GLY A 184 -5.64 1.99 13.53
C GLY A 184 -6.50 1.20 12.55
N ILE A 185 -5.92 0.77 11.41
CA ILE A 185 -6.61 -0.08 10.43
C ILE A 185 -7.02 -1.41 11.05
N VAL A 186 -6.11 -2.10 11.74
CA VAL A 186 -6.40 -3.40 12.37
C VAL A 186 -7.47 -3.25 13.45
N MET A 187 -7.39 -2.19 14.27
CA MET A 187 -8.39 -1.92 15.31
C MET A 187 -9.77 -1.60 14.72
N SER A 188 -9.81 -0.83 13.63
CA SER A 188 -11.06 -0.54 12.91
C SER A 188 -11.67 -1.82 12.32
N MET A 189 -10.87 -2.64 11.63
CA MET A 189 -11.34 -3.92 11.11
C MET A 189 -11.84 -4.85 12.22
N PHE A 190 -11.14 -4.89 13.35
CA PHE A 190 -11.54 -5.70 14.50
C PHE A 190 -12.85 -5.22 15.12
N SER A 191 -13.03 -3.90 15.26
CA SER A 191 -14.25 -3.30 15.78
C SER A 191 -15.47 -3.64 14.90
N GLU A 192 -15.35 -3.48 13.58
CA GLU A 192 -16.43 -3.77 12.64
C GLU A 192 -16.69 -5.29 12.53
N ALA A 193 -15.66 -6.13 12.61
CA ALA A 193 -15.83 -7.58 12.67
C ALA A 193 -16.57 -8.02 13.97
N LEU A 194 -16.31 -7.38 15.11
CA LEU A 194 -17.07 -7.65 16.34
C LEU A 194 -18.54 -7.24 16.20
N ARG A 195 -18.83 -6.13 15.51
CA ARG A 195 -20.21 -5.72 15.20
C ARG A 195 -20.92 -6.77 14.34
N PHE A 196 -20.22 -7.33 13.34
CA PHE A 196 -20.77 -8.43 12.53
C PHE A 196 -21.13 -9.66 13.37
N PHE A 197 -20.26 -10.06 14.33
CA PHE A 197 -20.52 -11.22 15.20
C PHE A 197 -21.63 -11.01 16.24
N ASN A 198 -22.19 -9.81 16.35
CA ASN A 198 -23.44 -9.59 17.08
C ASN A 198 -24.68 -10.06 16.30
N PHE A 199 -24.57 -10.15 14.96
CA PHE A 199 -25.65 -10.61 14.07
C PHE A 199 -25.51 -12.08 13.69
N VAL A 200 -24.28 -12.58 13.56
CA VAL A 200 -23.98 -13.94 13.09
C VAL A 200 -23.12 -14.68 14.09
N ASN A 201 -23.50 -15.91 14.40
CA ASN A 201 -22.72 -16.74 15.34
C ASN A 201 -21.32 -17.03 14.76
N PRO A 202 -20.22 -16.82 15.50
CA PRO A 202 -18.87 -17.12 15.04
C PRO A 202 -18.69 -18.58 14.55
N PHE A 203 -19.34 -19.56 15.19
CA PHE A 203 -19.25 -20.95 14.77
C PHE A 203 -19.86 -21.16 13.38
N ASP A 204 -21.02 -20.56 13.10
CA ASP A 204 -21.69 -20.68 11.82
C ASP A 204 -20.90 -19.96 10.72
N PHE A 205 -20.20 -18.87 11.05
CA PHE A 205 -19.30 -18.19 10.16
C PHE A 205 -18.06 -19.04 9.81
N PHE A 206 -17.30 -19.51 10.80
CA PHE A 206 -16.03 -20.20 10.56
C PHE A 206 -16.19 -21.62 9.99
N PHE A 207 -17.26 -22.32 10.36
CA PHE A 207 -17.48 -23.73 9.97
C PHE A 207 -18.66 -23.93 9.03
N GLY A 208 -19.37 -22.88 8.66
CA GLY A 208 -20.48 -22.94 7.70
C GLY A 208 -19.99 -23.35 6.30
N THR A 209 -20.75 -24.18 5.64
CA THR A 209 -20.48 -24.74 4.30
C THR A 209 -21.27 -24.06 3.20
N GLU A 210 -22.17 -23.12 3.53
CA GLU A 210 -22.99 -22.38 2.60
C GLU A 210 -22.73 -20.90 2.69
N TRP A 211 -22.53 -20.28 1.54
CA TRP A 211 -22.41 -18.83 1.41
C TRP A 211 -23.56 -18.29 0.57
N ASN A 212 -24.53 -17.68 1.24
CA ASN A 212 -25.66 -17.00 0.60
C ASN A 212 -26.08 -15.78 1.45
N PRO A 213 -25.45 -14.64 1.26
CA PRO A 213 -25.67 -13.45 2.10
C PRO A 213 -27.02 -12.77 1.89
N GLY A 214 -28.06 -13.36 1.35
CA GLY A 214 -29.40 -12.81 1.16
C GLY A 214 -29.48 -11.29 0.96
N PHE A 215 -30.32 -10.81 0.05
CA PHE A 215 -30.57 -9.35 -0.04
C PHE A 215 -31.60 -8.95 1.02
N SER A 216 -31.24 -8.05 1.93
CA SER A 216 -32.10 -7.59 3.04
C SER A 216 -33.21 -6.63 2.62
N THR A 217 -33.95 -6.95 1.54
CA THR A 217 -35.17 -6.19 1.17
C THR A 217 -36.39 -6.58 2.02
N SER A 218 -36.26 -7.62 2.85
CA SER A 218 -37.30 -8.07 3.76
C SER A 218 -36.61 -8.40 5.09
N GLY A 219 -36.92 -7.69 6.14
CA GLY A 219 -36.30 -7.75 7.45
C GLY A 219 -36.22 -9.11 8.20
N ASN A 220 -36.35 -10.24 7.50
CA ASN A 220 -36.28 -11.61 8.01
C ASN A 220 -35.48 -12.57 7.12
N ALA A 221 -34.65 -12.11 6.19
CA ALA A 221 -33.77 -13.01 5.43
C ALA A 221 -32.53 -13.34 6.27
N GLU A 222 -32.54 -14.45 6.98
CA GLU A 222 -31.36 -15.04 7.59
C GLU A 222 -30.38 -15.45 6.48
N GLY A 223 -29.43 -14.58 6.15
CA GLY A 223 -28.36 -14.91 5.23
C GLY A 223 -27.41 -15.96 5.82
N SER A 224 -26.92 -16.87 5.01
CA SER A 224 -25.91 -17.87 5.37
C SER A 224 -24.53 -17.32 5.05
N TYR A 225 -23.65 -17.23 6.03
CA TYR A 225 -22.32 -16.61 5.93
C TYR A 225 -21.18 -17.60 6.21
N GLY A 226 -21.24 -18.80 5.63
CA GLY A 226 -20.21 -19.81 5.81
C GLY A 226 -18.89 -19.47 5.10
N LEU A 227 -17.79 -19.45 5.84
CA LEU A 227 -16.46 -19.11 5.33
C LEU A 227 -15.80 -20.23 4.51
N LEU A 228 -16.11 -21.51 4.79
CA LEU A 228 -15.40 -22.66 4.21
C LEU A 228 -15.38 -22.68 2.67
N PRO A 229 -16.47 -22.40 1.93
CA PRO A 229 -16.42 -22.34 0.47
C PRO A 229 -15.43 -21.31 -0.08
N LEU A 230 -15.35 -20.16 0.57
CA LEU A 230 -14.48 -19.06 0.16
C LEU A 230 -13.01 -19.34 0.45
N LEU A 231 -12.72 -19.95 1.61
CA LEU A 231 -11.36 -20.40 1.93
C LEU A 231 -10.91 -21.50 0.97
N TRP A 232 -11.79 -22.45 0.67
CA TRP A 232 -11.49 -23.52 -0.29
C TRP A 232 -11.14 -22.97 -1.67
N GLY A 233 -11.97 -22.05 -2.21
CA GLY A 233 -11.69 -21.38 -3.47
C GLY A 233 -10.37 -20.60 -3.45
N THR A 234 -10.08 -19.89 -2.34
CA THR A 234 -8.81 -19.19 -2.17
C THR A 234 -7.61 -20.13 -2.17
N LEU A 235 -7.70 -21.26 -1.45
CA LEU A 235 -6.64 -22.27 -1.42
C LEU A 235 -6.46 -22.97 -2.77
N MET A 236 -7.54 -23.25 -3.47
CA MET A 236 -7.50 -23.88 -4.80
C MET A 236 -6.80 -22.98 -5.81
N VAL A 237 -7.21 -21.72 -5.94
CA VAL A 237 -6.62 -20.76 -6.89
C VAL A 237 -5.16 -20.48 -6.54
N SER A 238 -4.84 -20.21 -5.27
CA SER A 238 -3.46 -19.96 -4.83
C SER A 238 -2.58 -21.19 -4.96
N GLY A 239 -3.12 -22.40 -4.72
CA GLY A 239 -2.42 -23.66 -4.95
C GLY A 239 -2.01 -23.85 -6.40
N ILE A 240 -2.93 -23.63 -7.35
CA ILE A 240 -2.65 -23.69 -8.79
C ILE A 240 -1.57 -22.65 -9.17
N ALA A 241 -1.69 -21.43 -8.65
CA ALA A 241 -0.71 -20.39 -8.93
C ALA A 241 0.70 -20.76 -8.45
N LEU A 242 0.81 -21.33 -7.26
CA LEU A 242 2.10 -21.77 -6.72
C LEU A 242 2.67 -22.98 -7.45
N LEU A 243 1.83 -23.91 -7.91
CA LEU A 243 2.25 -25.03 -8.76
C LEU A 243 2.90 -24.57 -10.07
N VAL A 244 2.49 -23.42 -10.60
CA VAL A 244 3.11 -22.81 -11.78
C VAL A 244 4.33 -21.97 -11.38
N ALA A 245 4.16 -21.06 -10.41
CA ALA A 245 5.15 -20.04 -10.08
C ALA A 245 6.42 -20.60 -9.42
N VAL A 246 6.27 -21.60 -8.54
CA VAL A 246 7.41 -22.11 -7.76
C VAL A 246 8.40 -22.88 -8.63
N PRO A 247 8.00 -23.88 -9.44
CA PRO A 247 8.95 -24.60 -10.27
C PRO A 247 9.60 -23.69 -11.31
N VAL A 248 8.80 -22.90 -12.02
CA VAL A 248 9.31 -22.01 -13.08
C VAL A 248 10.20 -20.91 -12.49
N GLY A 249 9.77 -20.23 -11.45
CA GLY A 249 10.53 -19.18 -10.79
C GLY A 249 11.84 -19.67 -10.19
N LEU A 250 11.85 -20.86 -9.56
CA LEU A 250 13.06 -21.46 -9.02
C LEU A 250 14.05 -21.86 -10.12
N MET A 251 13.56 -22.46 -11.23
CA MET A 251 14.43 -22.78 -12.37
C MET A 251 15.06 -21.54 -12.98
N ILE A 252 14.30 -20.45 -13.11
CA ILE A 252 14.81 -19.15 -13.58
C ILE A 252 15.89 -18.65 -12.62
N ALA A 253 15.64 -18.67 -11.31
CA ALA A 253 16.59 -18.21 -10.28
C ALA A 253 17.90 -19.00 -10.34
N ILE A 254 17.85 -20.33 -10.40
CA ILE A 254 19.04 -21.20 -10.52
C ILE A 254 19.80 -20.89 -11.81
N TYR A 255 19.10 -20.74 -12.92
CA TYR A 255 19.75 -20.43 -14.20
C TYR A 255 20.46 -19.07 -14.16
N LEU A 256 19.78 -18.03 -13.67
CA LEU A 256 20.35 -16.68 -13.59
C LEU A 256 21.50 -16.58 -12.59
N ALA A 257 21.40 -17.25 -11.43
CA ALA A 257 22.42 -17.21 -10.40
C ALA A 257 23.69 -17.99 -10.78
N GLU A 258 23.54 -19.17 -11.41
CA GLU A 258 24.61 -20.12 -11.56
C GLU A 258 25.09 -20.35 -12.99
N TYR A 259 24.21 -20.27 -14.00
CA TYR A 259 24.55 -20.63 -15.38
C TYR A 259 24.67 -19.43 -16.32
N ALA A 260 23.90 -18.38 -16.11
CA ALA A 260 23.84 -17.25 -17.00
C ALA A 260 25.16 -16.45 -17.03
N SER A 261 25.57 -15.98 -18.21
CA SER A 261 26.65 -15.02 -18.33
C SER A 261 26.26 -13.68 -17.69
N SER A 262 27.24 -12.91 -17.24
CA SER A 262 26.99 -11.60 -16.60
C SER A 262 26.21 -10.64 -17.50
N GLY A 263 26.50 -10.65 -18.82
CA GLY A 263 25.81 -9.84 -19.81
C GLY A 263 24.33 -10.25 -19.98
N PHE A 264 24.05 -11.55 -20.05
CA PHE A 264 22.68 -12.04 -20.16
C PHE A 264 21.89 -11.75 -18.85
N ARG A 265 22.48 -12.01 -17.69
CA ARG A 265 21.85 -11.74 -16.39
C ARG A 265 21.48 -10.27 -16.21
N SER A 266 22.37 -9.34 -16.62
CA SER A 266 22.13 -7.90 -16.49
C SER A 266 20.95 -7.39 -17.32
N TRP A 267 20.55 -8.12 -18.36
CA TRP A 267 19.38 -7.81 -19.19
C TRP A 267 18.15 -8.63 -18.78
N ALA A 268 18.31 -9.93 -18.54
CA ALA A 268 17.18 -10.82 -18.28
C ALA A 268 16.54 -10.57 -16.90
N LYS A 269 17.34 -10.28 -15.85
CA LYS A 269 16.78 -10.01 -14.51
C LYS A 269 15.86 -8.78 -14.50
N PRO A 270 16.25 -7.60 -15.02
CA PRO A 270 15.33 -6.47 -15.12
C PRO A 270 14.12 -6.75 -16.02
N ALA A 271 14.28 -7.51 -17.12
CA ALA A 271 13.17 -7.84 -18.01
C ALA A 271 12.09 -8.70 -17.29
N ILE A 272 12.50 -9.64 -16.43
CA ILE A 272 11.58 -10.42 -15.60
C ILE A 272 10.94 -9.52 -14.53
N GLU A 273 11.71 -8.63 -13.91
CA GLU A 273 11.20 -7.72 -12.87
C GLU A 273 10.17 -6.72 -13.42
N VAL A 274 10.27 -6.32 -14.69
CA VAL A 274 9.25 -5.48 -15.36
C VAL A 274 7.87 -6.14 -15.36
N LEU A 275 7.79 -7.48 -15.49
CA LEU A 275 6.52 -8.20 -15.42
C LEU A 275 5.84 -8.02 -14.05
N ALA A 276 6.60 -7.92 -12.97
CA ALA A 276 6.06 -7.64 -11.63
C ALA A 276 5.50 -6.21 -11.49
N GLY A 277 5.90 -5.30 -12.35
CA GLY A 277 5.42 -3.91 -12.40
C GLY A 277 4.08 -3.72 -13.14
N ILE A 278 3.59 -4.73 -13.86
CA ILE A 278 2.31 -4.67 -14.55
C ILE A 278 1.17 -4.66 -13.53
N PRO A 279 0.20 -3.71 -13.58
CA PRO A 279 -0.95 -3.70 -12.69
C PRO A 279 -1.73 -5.01 -12.74
N THR A 280 -2.11 -5.58 -11.59
CA THR A 280 -2.76 -6.89 -11.51
C THR A 280 -4.10 -6.94 -12.24
N ILE A 281 -4.80 -5.81 -12.36
CA ILE A 281 -6.02 -5.71 -13.16
C ILE A 281 -5.78 -6.05 -14.64
N VAL A 282 -4.61 -5.69 -15.20
CA VAL A 282 -4.26 -6.00 -16.61
C VAL A 282 -4.12 -7.52 -16.79
N TYR A 283 -3.48 -8.20 -15.84
CA TYR A 283 -3.44 -9.66 -15.81
C TYR A 283 -4.83 -10.29 -15.70
N GLY A 284 -5.72 -9.68 -14.88
CA GLY A 284 -7.10 -10.14 -14.75
C GLY A 284 -7.90 -10.02 -16.07
N VAL A 285 -7.78 -8.90 -16.76
CA VAL A 285 -8.40 -8.68 -18.07
C VAL A 285 -7.81 -9.66 -19.11
N PHE A 286 -6.50 -9.85 -19.11
CA PHE A 286 -5.83 -10.83 -19.98
C PHE A 286 -6.32 -12.25 -19.70
N ALA A 287 -6.49 -12.62 -18.44
CA ALA A 287 -7.03 -13.91 -18.03
C ALA A 287 -8.46 -14.11 -18.58
N LEU A 288 -9.33 -13.09 -18.39
CA LEU A 288 -10.73 -13.16 -18.80
C LEU A 288 -10.89 -13.19 -20.32
N MET A 289 -10.18 -12.33 -21.06
CA MET A 289 -10.41 -12.10 -22.48
C MET A 289 -9.60 -13.04 -23.39
N ILE A 290 -8.47 -13.54 -22.93
CA ILE A 290 -7.54 -14.31 -23.78
C ILE A 290 -7.36 -15.73 -23.23
N ILE A 291 -6.89 -15.89 -21.99
CA ILE A 291 -6.56 -17.20 -21.45
C ILE A 291 -7.80 -18.05 -21.19
N GLY A 292 -8.87 -17.46 -20.65
CA GLY A 292 -10.13 -18.19 -20.38
C GLY A 292 -10.76 -18.77 -21.64
N PRO A 293 -11.03 -17.98 -22.70
CA PRO A 293 -11.51 -18.51 -23.98
C PRO A 293 -10.56 -19.54 -24.61
N PHE A 294 -9.24 -19.30 -24.52
CA PHE A 294 -8.25 -20.26 -25.01
C PHE A 294 -8.30 -21.57 -24.24
N ALA A 295 -8.35 -21.54 -22.91
CA ALA A 295 -8.45 -22.71 -22.06
C ALA A 295 -9.74 -23.52 -22.35
N LYS A 296 -10.86 -22.82 -22.53
CA LYS A 296 -12.14 -23.45 -22.92
C LYS A 296 -12.05 -24.15 -24.26
N GLN A 297 -11.46 -23.53 -25.28
CA GLN A 297 -11.28 -24.15 -26.60
C GLN A 297 -10.31 -25.33 -26.53
N ALA A 298 -9.16 -25.16 -25.86
CA ALA A 298 -8.20 -26.27 -25.69
C ALA A 298 -8.79 -27.44 -24.93
N GLY A 299 -9.60 -27.20 -23.88
CA GLY A 299 -10.34 -28.21 -23.15
C GLY A 299 -11.28 -29.01 -24.05
N ALA A 300 -12.04 -28.33 -24.89
CA ALA A 300 -12.97 -28.94 -25.81
C ALA A 300 -12.27 -29.93 -26.79
N TYR A 301 -11.05 -29.66 -27.25
CA TYR A 301 -10.27 -30.56 -28.08
C TYR A 301 -9.87 -31.89 -27.40
N ILE A 302 -9.72 -31.86 -26.07
CA ILE A 302 -9.32 -33.02 -25.25
C ILE A 302 -10.50 -33.61 -24.48
N GLY A 303 -11.74 -33.16 -24.76
CA GLY A 303 -12.96 -33.65 -24.13
C GLY A 303 -13.18 -33.18 -22.69
N LEU A 304 -12.51 -32.08 -22.26
CA LEU A 304 -12.70 -31.44 -20.95
C LEU A 304 -13.56 -30.20 -21.09
N ASP A 305 -14.58 -30.10 -20.24
CA ASP A 305 -15.40 -28.88 -20.15
C ASP A 305 -14.75 -27.89 -19.17
N ILE A 306 -14.04 -26.89 -19.70
CA ILE A 306 -13.37 -25.83 -18.93
C ILE A 306 -14.19 -24.59 -19.02
N ASN A 307 -14.61 -24.04 -17.87
CA ASN A 307 -15.22 -22.73 -17.81
C ASN A 307 -14.17 -21.63 -18.11
N ALA A 308 -14.52 -20.66 -18.93
CA ALA A 308 -13.63 -19.54 -19.25
C ALA A 308 -13.19 -18.78 -17.97
N THR A 309 -14.13 -18.59 -17.04
CA THR A 309 -13.85 -18.12 -15.68
C THR A 309 -13.82 -19.34 -14.74
N SER A 310 -12.64 -19.73 -14.29
CA SER A 310 -12.43 -20.92 -13.47
C SER A 310 -11.23 -20.74 -12.53
N ALA A 311 -11.15 -21.62 -11.52
CA ALA A 311 -10.00 -21.65 -10.62
C ALA A 311 -8.69 -21.90 -11.40
N LEU A 312 -8.71 -22.73 -12.44
CA LEU A 312 -7.57 -23.00 -13.30
C LEU A 312 -7.11 -21.76 -14.06
N THR A 313 -8.03 -21.05 -14.72
CA THR A 313 -7.70 -19.82 -15.49
C THR A 313 -7.10 -18.75 -14.60
N ALA A 314 -7.75 -18.46 -13.47
CA ALA A 314 -7.28 -17.46 -12.51
C ALA A 314 -5.94 -17.87 -11.89
N GLY A 315 -5.82 -19.11 -11.43
CA GLY A 315 -4.60 -19.62 -10.80
C GLY A 315 -3.41 -19.67 -11.76
N PHE A 316 -3.61 -20.06 -13.02
CA PHE A 316 -2.56 -20.09 -14.03
C PHE A 316 -1.99 -18.69 -14.31
N VAL A 317 -2.86 -17.71 -14.57
CA VAL A 317 -2.42 -16.32 -14.82
C VAL A 317 -1.79 -15.68 -13.59
N MET A 318 -2.37 -15.92 -12.39
CA MET A 318 -1.77 -15.49 -11.14
C MET A 318 -0.39 -16.14 -10.92
N GLY A 319 -0.21 -17.40 -11.33
CA GLY A 319 1.08 -18.07 -11.32
C GLY A 319 2.12 -17.33 -12.16
N ILE A 320 1.76 -16.94 -13.39
CA ILE A 320 2.65 -16.14 -14.27
C ILE A 320 3.05 -14.83 -13.59
N MET A 321 2.12 -14.14 -12.96
CA MET A 321 2.37 -12.88 -12.23
C MET A 321 3.31 -13.07 -11.03
N ILE A 322 3.27 -14.23 -10.37
CA ILE A 322 4.09 -14.53 -9.19
C ILE A 322 5.49 -15.01 -9.56
N ILE A 323 5.72 -15.54 -10.77
CA ILE A 323 7.04 -16.02 -11.24
C ILE A 323 8.16 -15.01 -10.97
N PRO A 324 8.07 -13.73 -11.35
CA PRO A 324 9.12 -12.74 -11.08
C PRO A 324 9.48 -12.61 -9.61
N PHE A 325 8.47 -12.66 -8.74
CA PHE A 325 8.65 -12.55 -7.29
C PHE A 325 9.42 -13.75 -6.72
N VAL A 326 9.02 -14.97 -7.09
CA VAL A 326 9.73 -16.21 -6.67
C VAL A 326 11.13 -16.24 -7.24
N SER A 327 11.29 -15.87 -8.52
CA SER A 327 12.59 -15.88 -9.20
C SER A 327 13.56 -14.87 -8.58
N SER A 328 13.14 -13.63 -8.35
CA SER A 328 14.01 -12.59 -7.79
C SER A 328 14.46 -12.91 -6.37
N LEU A 329 13.53 -13.30 -5.49
CA LEU A 329 13.87 -13.67 -4.12
C LEU A 329 14.76 -14.91 -4.06
N SER A 330 14.49 -15.93 -4.86
CA SER A 330 15.32 -17.15 -4.88
C SER A 330 16.71 -16.88 -5.48
N ASP A 331 16.84 -16.05 -6.52
CA ASP A 331 18.12 -15.63 -7.08
C ASP A 331 18.98 -14.90 -6.05
N ASP A 332 18.38 -13.98 -5.30
CA ASP A 332 19.09 -13.24 -4.24
C ASP A 332 19.59 -14.16 -3.14
N ILE A 333 18.79 -15.14 -2.71
CA ILE A 333 19.16 -16.12 -1.69
C ILE A 333 20.27 -17.06 -2.20
N ILE A 334 20.14 -17.60 -3.41
CA ILE A 334 21.15 -18.47 -4.01
C ILE A 334 22.49 -17.73 -4.15
N THR A 335 22.45 -16.47 -4.55
CA THR A 335 23.65 -15.64 -4.72
C THR A 335 24.36 -15.34 -3.39
N GLN A 336 23.63 -15.30 -2.27
CA GLN A 336 24.20 -15.07 -0.93
C GLN A 336 24.97 -16.28 -0.37
N VAL A 337 24.81 -17.48 -0.93
CA VAL A 337 25.61 -18.66 -0.51
C VAL A 337 27.10 -18.36 -0.72
N PRO A 338 27.98 -18.56 0.29
CA PRO A 338 29.39 -18.25 0.20
C PRO A 338 30.12 -18.96 -0.96
N ARG A 339 31.00 -18.23 -1.67
CA ARG A 339 31.76 -18.79 -2.79
C ARG A 339 32.71 -19.90 -2.33
N SER A 340 33.23 -19.85 -1.10
CA SER A 340 34.09 -20.88 -0.52
C SER A 340 33.46 -22.27 -0.53
N LEU A 341 32.14 -22.38 -0.34
CA LEU A 341 31.40 -23.65 -0.41
C LEU A 341 31.39 -24.19 -1.85
N ARG A 342 31.19 -23.33 -2.85
CA ARG A 342 31.24 -23.70 -4.27
C ARG A 342 32.64 -24.14 -4.70
N ASP A 343 33.64 -23.32 -4.36
CA ASP A 343 35.04 -23.59 -4.72
C ASP A 343 35.56 -24.84 -4.03
N GLY A 344 35.18 -25.09 -2.77
CA GLY A 344 35.50 -26.32 -2.05
C GLY A 344 34.94 -27.57 -2.73
N SER A 345 33.65 -27.54 -3.14
CA SER A 345 32.99 -28.63 -3.85
C SER A 345 33.67 -28.93 -5.21
N LEU A 346 33.92 -27.88 -5.99
CA LEU A 346 34.63 -27.98 -7.28
C LEU A 346 36.04 -28.49 -7.10
N GLY A 347 36.77 -28.03 -6.04
CA GLY A 347 38.12 -28.49 -5.70
C GLY A 347 38.18 -29.98 -5.34
N LEU A 348 37.10 -30.55 -4.82
CA LEU A 348 36.96 -31.99 -4.56
C LEU A 348 36.54 -32.78 -5.81
N GLY A 349 36.46 -32.16 -6.98
CA GLY A 349 36.15 -32.80 -8.25
C GLY A 349 34.67 -32.92 -8.61
N ALA A 350 33.78 -32.28 -7.85
CA ALA A 350 32.36 -32.26 -8.21
C ALA A 350 32.14 -31.40 -9.46
N THR A 351 31.19 -31.82 -10.29
CA THR A 351 30.72 -31.03 -11.43
C THR A 351 29.91 -29.82 -10.96
N LYS A 352 29.76 -28.82 -11.83
CA LYS A 352 28.95 -27.65 -11.53
C LYS A 352 27.51 -28.00 -11.13
N SER A 353 26.90 -28.97 -11.81
CA SER A 353 25.53 -29.42 -11.51
C SER A 353 25.44 -30.12 -10.14
N GLU A 354 26.41 -30.95 -9.80
CA GLU A 354 26.50 -31.61 -8.48
C GLU A 354 26.73 -30.60 -7.36
N THR A 355 27.60 -29.60 -7.56
CA THR A 355 27.80 -28.51 -6.62
C THR A 355 26.52 -27.74 -6.35
N ILE A 356 25.77 -27.39 -7.40
CA ILE A 356 24.47 -26.71 -7.26
C ILE A 356 23.48 -27.58 -6.48
N ARG A 357 23.34 -28.85 -6.85
CA ARG A 357 22.33 -29.74 -6.28
C ARG A 357 22.65 -30.15 -4.84
N HIS A 358 23.91 -30.43 -4.52
CA HIS A 358 24.29 -31.02 -3.24
C HIS A 358 24.88 -30.03 -2.25
N VAL A 359 25.29 -28.81 -2.68
CA VAL A 359 25.89 -27.80 -1.82
C VAL A 359 25.07 -26.51 -1.83
N VAL A 360 24.87 -25.90 -3.00
CA VAL A 360 24.26 -24.56 -3.09
C VAL A 360 22.77 -24.61 -2.74
N LEU A 361 22.00 -25.50 -3.36
CA LEU A 361 20.54 -25.57 -3.12
C LEU A 361 20.20 -25.98 -1.69
N PRO A 362 20.86 -27.00 -1.07
CA PRO A 362 20.60 -27.30 0.34
C PRO A 362 20.94 -26.14 1.28
N ALA A 363 22.05 -25.42 1.01
CA ALA A 363 22.42 -24.25 1.79
C ALA A 363 21.42 -23.09 1.63
N ALA A 364 20.87 -22.89 0.43
CA ALA A 364 19.88 -21.86 0.12
C ALA A 364 18.44 -22.26 0.50
N LEU A 365 18.16 -23.56 0.73
CA LEU A 365 16.80 -24.10 0.88
C LEU A 365 15.96 -23.39 1.93
N PRO A 366 16.46 -23.06 3.13
CA PRO A 366 15.65 -22.37 4.14
C PRO A 366 15.15 -20.99 3.65
N GLY A 367 16.02 -20.25 2.97
CA GLY A 367 15.66 -18.96 2.39
C GLY A 367 14.66 -19.12 1.23
N ILE A 368 14.85 -20.12 0.37
CA ILE A 368 13.96 -20.45 -0.76
C ILE A 368 12.57 -20.82 -0.23
N ILE A 369 12.46 -21.64 0.82
CA ILE A 369 11.16 -21.94 1.46
C ILE A 369 10.52 -20.66 2.01
N GLY A 370 11.30 -19.77 2.61
CA GLY A 370 10.80 -18.45 3.04
C GLY A 370 10.24 -17.63 1.88
N ALA A 371 10.92 -17.62 0.72
CA ALA A 371 10.43 -16.95 -0.49
C ALA A 371 9.11 -17.57 -1.00
N PHE A 372 8.97 -18.90 -0.93
CA PHE A 372 7.72 -19.58 -1.32
C PHE A 372 6.56 -19.26 -0.39
N LEU A 373 6.79 -19.19 0.92
CA LEU A 373 5.75 -18.81 1.88
C LEU A 373 5.31 -17.36 1.71
N LEU A 374 6.24 -16.45 1.40
CA LEU A 374 5.92 -15.08 1.05
C LEU A 374 5.11 -14.99 -0.26
N ALA A 375 5.46 -15.80 -1.26
CA ALA A 375 4.71 -15.91 -2.51
C ALA A 375 3.30 -16.47 -2.26
N ALA A 376 3.16 -17.46 -1.39
CA ALA A 376 1.86 -18.01 -0.98
C ALA A 376 0.98 -16.97 -0.27
N SER A 377 1.56 -16.20 0.65
CA SER A 377 0.85 -15.10 1.32
C SER A 377 0.35 -14.06 0.31
N ARG A 378 1.16 -13.73 -0.71
CA ARG A 378 0.77 -12.83 -1.81
C ARG A 378 -0.34 -13.43 -2.66
N ALA A 379 -0.26 -14.72 -3.01
CA ALA A 379 -1.28 -15.41 -3.80
C ALA A 379 -2.65 -15.45 -3.10
N ILE A 380 -2.66 -15.73 -1.80
CA ILE A 380 -3.89 -15.78 -0.98
C ILE A 380 -4.57 -14.40 -0.91
N GLY A 381 -3.79 -13.31 -0.91
CA GLY A 381 -4.31 -11.94 -0.85
C GLY A 381 -4.61 -11.30 -2.20
N GLU A 382 -4.38 -11.99 -3.34
CA GLU A 382 -4.63 -11.43 -4.67
C GLU A 382 -6.12 -11.20 -4.90
N THR A 383 -6.47 -10.03 -5.41
CA THR A 383 -7.86 -9.60 -5.55
C THR A 383 -8.26 -9.44 -7.03
N MET A 384 -7.53 -8.63 -7.80
CA MET A 384 -8.01 -8.21 -9.12
C MET A 384 -8.04 -9.33 -10.16
N ILE A 385 -7.04 -10.24 -10.15
CA ILE A 385 -7.01 -11.37 -11.07
C ILE A 385 -8.17 -12.31 -10.77
N VAL A 386 -8.39 -12.63 -9.50
CA VAL A 386 -9.44 -13.58 -9.09
C VAL A 386 -10.85 -13.01 -9.31
N VAL A 387 -11.08 -11.72 -9.03
CA VAL A 387 -12.37 -11.04 -9.27
C VAL A 387 -12.78 -11.14 -10.74
N LEU A 388 -11.83 -11.01 -11.66
CA LEU A 388 -12.11 -11.03 -13.11
C LEU A 388 -12.13 -12.44 -13.70
N ALA A 389 -11.33 -13.39 -13.19
CA ALA A 389 -11.06 -14.63 -13.88
C ALA A 389 -11.46 -15.91 -13.13
N ALA A 390 -11.75 -15.88 -11.83
CA ALA A 390 -12.12 -17.07 -11.07
C ALA A 390 -13.62 -17.42 -11.15
N GLY A 391 -14.46 -16.46 -11.53
CA GLY A 391 -15.91 -16.59 -11.48
C GLY A 391 -16.46 -16.13 -10.12
N ASN A 392 -17.68 -16.31 -9.80
CA ASN A 392 -18.27 -15.90 -8.52
C ASN A 392 -19.23 -16.99 -8.02
N SER A 393 -18.71 -18.22 -7.89
CA SER A 393 -19.51 -19.36 -7.43
C SER A 393 -19.01 -19.84 -6.06
N PRO A 394 -19.74 -19.55 -4.99
CA PRO A 394 -19.33 -19.92 -3.62
C PRO A 394 -19.72 -21.35 -3.28
N LEU A 395 -19.50 -22.30 -4.18
CA LEU A 395 -19.82 -23.71 -3.99
C LEU A 395 -18.57 -24.50 -3.62
N LEU A 396 -18.72 -25.47 -2.70
CA LEU A 396 -17.66 -26.40 -2.36
C LEU A 396 -17.60 -27.52 -3.40
N HIS A 397 -16.59 -27.45 -4.29
CA HIS A 397 -16.27 -28.51 -5.24
C HIS A 397 -14.76 -28.66 -5.40
N ILE A 398 -14.30 -29.81 -5.86
CA ILE A 398 -12.87 -30.13 -6.04
C ILE A 398 -12.42 -29.85 -7.48
N ASN A 399 -13.35 -29.65 -8.41
CA ASN A 399 -13.04 -29.46 -9.82
C ASN A 399 -12.42 -28.09 -10.10
N PRO A 400 -11.15 -27.96 -10.48
CA PRO A 400 -10.51 -26.68 -10.76
C PRO A 400 -10.95 -26.04 -12.09
N LEU A 401 -11.69 -26.77 -12.92
CA LEU A 401 -12.17 -26.33 -14.23
C LEU A 401 -13.47 -25.49 -14.12
N GLU A 402 -14.06 -25.47 -12.95
CA GLU A 402 -15.28 -24.72 -12.65
C GLU A 402 -14.99 -23.37 -11.97
N ALA A 403 -16.02 -22.52 -11.95
CA ALA A 403 -15.98 -21.23 -11.30
C ALA A 403 -15.94 -21.38 -9.77
N VAL A 404 -15.11 -20.58 -9.10
CA VAL A 404 -15.01 -20.53 -7.63
C VAL A 404 -15.12 -19.09 -7.14
N SER A 405 -15.53 -18.93 -5.89
CA SER A 405 -15.42 -17.65 -5.19
C SER A 405 -14.28 -17.71 -4.17
N THR A 406 -13.57 -16.59 -4.00
CA THR A 406 -12.50 -16.46 -3.01
C THR A 406 -12.90 -15.46 -1.94
N VAL A 407 -12.19 -15.46 -0.80
CA VAL A 407 -12.41 -14.47 0.26
C VAL A 407 -12.29 -13.04 -0.29
N THR A 408 -11.29 -12.78 -1.14
CA THR A 408 -11.04 -11.46 -1.71
C THR A 408 -12.12 -11.01 -2.71
N ILE A 409 -12.64 -11.92 -3.55
CA ILE A 409 -13.81 -11.63 -4.43
C ILE A 409 -15.01 -11.20 -3.58
N THR A 410 -15.27 -11.96 -2.54
CA THR A 410 -16.43 -11.73 -1.68
C THR A 410 -16.33 -10.40 -0.94
N ILE A 411 -15.14 -10.04 -0.42
CA ILE A 411 -14.91 -8.72 0.19
C ILE A 411 -15.26 -7.59 -0.80
N VAL A 412 -14.79 -7.68 -2.05
CA VAL A 412 -15.10 -6.67 -3.07
C VAL A 412 -16.59 -6.60 -3.35
N ASN A 413 -17.24 -7.74 -3.53
CA ASN A 413 -18.68 -7.79 -3.83
C ASN A 413 -19.53 -7.17 -2.71
N GLN A 414 -19.19 -7.46 -1.44
CA GLN A 414 -19.92 -6.92 -0.29
C GLN A 414 -19.73 -5.41 -0.10
N LEU A 415 -18.54 -4.89 -0.39
CA LEU A 415 -18.23 -3.47 -0.27
C LEU A 415 -18.77 -2.63 -1.45
N THR A 416 -18.99 -3.25 -2.62
CA THR A 416 -19.48 -2.55 -3.81
C THR A 416 -20.97 -2.74 -4.06
N GLY A 417 -21.61 -3.72 -3.41
CA GLY A 417 -22.99 -4.13 -3.66
C GLY A 417 -24.03 -3.44 -2.79
N ASP A 418 -23.69 -3.01 -1.59
CA ASP A 418 -24.61 -2.39 -0.64
C ASP A 418 -24.16 -0.96 -0.29
N THR A 419 -25.12 -0.04 -0.23
CA THR A 419 -24.86 1.35 0.18
C THR A 419 -24.97 1.57 1.69
N ASP A 420 -25.55 0.60 2.42
CA ASP A 420 -25.65 0.65 3.89
C ASP A 420 -24.45 -0.06 4.54
N PHE A 421 -23.45 0.71 4.94
CA PHE A 421 -22.26 0.22 5.62
C PHE A 421 -22.51 -0.35 7.03
N ALA A 422 -23.72 -0.21 7.59
CA ALA A 422 -24.11 -0.79 8.87
C ALA A 422 -24.81 -2.15 8.72
N SER A 423 -25.09 -2.58 7.50
CA SER A 423 -25.73 -3.86 7.21
C SER A 423 -24.80 -5.05 7.52
N PRO A 424 -25.32 -6.22 7.93
CA PRO A 424 -24.53 -7.43 8.10
C PRO A 424 -23.76 -7.82 6.84
N GLN A 425 -24.29 -7.51 5.65
CA GLN A 425 -23.69 -7.76 4.36
C GLN A 425 -22.40 -6.93 4.15
N ALA A 426 -22.41 -5.65 4.52
CA ALA A 426 -21.20 -4.83 4.46
C ALA A 426 -20.22 -5.17 5.59
N LEU A 427 -20.74 -5.42 6.80
CA LEU A 427 -19.91 -5.75 7.97
C LEU A 427 -19.14 -7.07 7.82
N VAL A 428 -19.70 -8.06 7.09
CA VAL A 428 -19.00 -9.33 6.87
C VAL A 428 -17.69 -9.16 6.10
N ALA A 429 -17.56 -8.14 5.26
CA ALA A 429 -16.32 -7.85 4.56
C ALA A 429 -15.15 -7.59 5.53
N PHE A 430 -15.41 -6.95 6.67
CA PHE A 430 -14.41 -6.72 7.71
C PHE A 430 -14.04 -8.01 8.45
N ALA A 431 -15.02 -8.90 8.71
CA ALA A 431 -14.76 -10.21 9.32
C ALA A 431 -13.93 -11.10 8.38
N LEU A 432 -14.25 -11.11 7.09
CA LEU A 432 -13.47 -11.80 6.04
C LEU A 432 -12.06 -11.23 5.92
N GLY A 433 -11.93 -9.89 5.89
CA GLY A 433 -10.65 -9.21 5.82
C GLY A 433 -9.77 -9.49 7.04
N LEU A 434 -10.35 -9.47 8.25
CA LEU A 434 -9.63 -9.82 9.48
C LEU A 434 -9.15 -11.27 9.47
N THR A 435 -10.00 -12.21 9.01
CA THR A 435 -9.63 -13.62 8.88
C THR A 435 -8.48 -13.81 7.90
N LEU A 436 -8.55 -13.17 6.74
CA LEU A 436 -7.49 -13.21 5.73
C LEU A 436 -6.19 -12.60 6.26
N PHE A 437 -6.27 -11.49 6.99
CA PHE A 437 -5.14 -10.86 7.65
C PHE A 437 -4.46 -11.81 8.65
N VAL A 438 -5.22 -12.48 9.50
CA VAL A 438 -4.67 -13.45 10.47
C VAL A 438 -3.97 -14.62 9.78
N ILE A 439 -4.56 -15.17 8.71
CA ILE A 439 -3.98 -16.27 7.93
C ILE A 439 -2.67 -15.83 7.28
N THR A 440 -2.66 -14.69 6.57
CA THR A 440 -1.48 -14.19 5.87
C THR A 440 -0.38 -13.74 6.83
N LEU A 441 -0.74 -13.13 7.96
CA LEU A 441 0.20 -12.79 9.03
C LEU A 441 0.84 -14.07 9.62
N GLY A 442 0.05 -15.10 9.86
CA GLY A 442 0.54 -16.40 10.34
C GLY A 442 1.55 -17.02 9.38
N LEU A 443 1.25 -17.04 8.07
CA LEU A 443 2.18 -17.51 7.04
C LEU A 443 3.49 -16.68 7.01
N ASN A 444 3.40 -15.37 7.11
CA ASN A 444 4.56 -14.49 7.12
C ASN A 444 5.44 -14.70 8.37
N ILE A 445 4.82 -14.89 9.55
CA ILE A 445 5.54 -15.21 10.79
C ILE A 445 6.27 -16.55 10.66
N VAL A 446 5.61 -17.59 10.12
CA VAL A 446 6.22 -18.89 9.88
C VAL A 446 7.38 -18.77 8.90
N ALA A 447 7.22 -18.01 7.81
CA ALA A 447 8.28 -17.75 6.84
C ALA A 447 9.51 -17.10 7.52
N LEU A 448 9.30 -16.04 8.28
CA LEU A 448 10.37 -15.35 9.02
C LEU A 448 11.05 -16.26 10.06
N TYR A 449 10.28 -17.10 10.75
CA TYR A 449 10.82 -18.05 11.72
C TYR A 449 11.74 -19.08 11.04
N ILE A 450 11.30 -19.66 9.91
CA ILE A 450 12.08 -20.63 9.14
C ILE A 450 13.37 -19.97 8.66
N VAL A 451 13.29 -18.80 8.02
CA VAL A 451 14.46 -18.07 7.52
C VAL A 451 15.46 -17.79 8.65
N ARG A 452 15.00 -17.31 9.80
CA ARG A 452 15.89 -17.01 10.94
C ARG A 452 16.54 -18.25 11.52
N LYS A 453 15.73 -19.30 11.79
CA LYS A 453 16.21 -20.54 12.45
C LYS A 453 17.30 -21.25 11.64
N TYR A 454 17.22 -21.22 10.31
CA TYR A 454 18.15 -21.96 9.46
C TYR A 454 19.29 -21.09 8.91
N ARG A 455 19.17 -19.75 8.99
CA ARG A 455 20.26 -18.84 8.63
C ARG A 455 21.44 -18.92 9.60
N GLU A 456 21.17 -19.11 10.89
CA GLU A 456 22.17 -19.18 11.95
C GLU A 456 23.08 -20.43 11.89
N GLN A 457 22.79 -21.40 11.01
CA GLN A 457 23.58 -22.63 10.88
C GLN A 457 24.80 -22.47 9.92
N TYR A 458 24.95 -21.35 9.24
CA TYR A 458 26.02 -21.13 8.25
C TYR A 458 26.90 -19.90 8.55
N ASP A 459 26.65 -19.18 9.64
CA ASP A 459 27.55 -18.20 10.23
C ASP A 459 28.42 -18.88 11.31
#